data_0fad3b121217431c9dd9c09066c0deab
#
_entry.id   0fad3b121217431c9dd9c09066c0deab
#
_cell.length_a   1.000
_cell.length_b   1.000
_cell.length_c   1.000
_cell.angle_alpha   90.00
_cell.angle_beta   90.00
_cell.angle_gamma   90.00
#
_symmetry.space_group_name_H-M   'P 1'
#
loop_
_entity.id
_entity.type
_entity.pdbx_description
1 polymer ?
#
loop_
_entity_poly.entity_id
_entity_poly.type
_entity_poly.pdbx_seq_one_letter_code
_entity_poly.pdbx_strand_id
1 'polypeptide(L)'
;MGFLVDQGIRVLCLDIDGTLYPKRMLNSRMVRSSFPSLRLAMAFNWARAQYRRVQDVHPNLKPSREGLLDLQSRLVAGRLGRPLDEINLQKTRDSIERQFYRAWERSFRSIKAYEGMKEALTEAKRHGLVIAVFSDFPLARKLETLGISDLVDIAHSSEESGYLKPSSRAFSFLLERLAVPPAQVLFMGDSYSKDCQGAKRAGMYSCLITAKRKPVYPDADLVVGSWKEFASLVL
;
A
#
# COMPACT_ATOMS: atom_id res chain seq x y z
N MET A 1 -3.09 19.52 -23.18
CA MET A 1 -2.53 19.58 -21.81
C MET A 1 -2.81 18.23 -21.15
N GLY A 2 -1.92 17.74 -20.29
CA GLY A 2 -2.13 16.44 -19.65
C GLY A 2 -3.13 16.51 -18.49
N PHE A 3 -3.73 15.38 -18.12
CA PHE A 3 -4.74 15.26 -17.06
C PHE A 3 -4.37 15.98 -15.77
N LEU A 4 -3.08 15.94 -15.38
CA LEU A 4 -2.62 16.57 -14.14
C LEU A 4 -2.82 18.09 -14.13
N VAL A 5 -2.51 18.74 -15.25
CA VAL A 5 -2.64 20.20 -15.38
C VAL A 5 -4.12 20.59 -15.43
N ASP A 6 -4.91 19.86 -16.23
CA ASP A 6 -6.33 20.15 -16.42
C ASP A 6 -7.14 20.00 -15.11
N GLN A 7 -6.73 19.09 -14.22
CA GLN A 7 -7.36 18.86 -12.91
C GLN A 7 -6.67 19.59 -11.75
N GLY A 8 -5.61 20.35 -12.01
CA GLY A 8 -4.88 21.09 -10.96
C GLY A 8 -4.19 20.18 -9.94
N ILE A 9 -3.75 18.99 -10.36
CA ILE A 9 -3.06 18.02 -9.49
C ILE A 9 -1.68 18.55 -9.11
N ARG A 10 -1.36 18.49 -7.82
CA ARG A 10 -0.08 18.90 -7.25
C ARG A 10 0.71 17.74 -6.65
N VAL A 11 0.02 16.66 -6.26
CA VAL A 11 0.62 15.49 -5.63
C VAL A 11 0.27 14.24 -6.42
N LEU A 12 1.28 13.48 -6.82
CA LEU A 12 1.14 12.11 -7.29
C LEU A 12 1.47 11.17 -6.13
N CYS A 13 0.43 10.54 -5.57
CA CYS A 13 0.56 9.59 -4.47
C CYS A 13 0.47 8.15 -4.98
N LEU A 14 1.39 7.29 -4.57
CA LEU A 14 1.60 5.97 -5.13
C LEU A 14 1.47 4.88 -4.07
N ASP A 15 0.71 3.83 -4.35
CA ASP A 15 0.93 2.54 -3.69
C ASP A 15 2.26 1.93 -4.17
N ILE A 16 2.78 0.94 -3.46
CA ILE A 16 4.04 0.28 -3.81
C ILE A 16 3.82 -1.11 -4.42
N ASP A 17 3.13 -1.98 -3.67
CA ASP A 17 3.17 -3.43 -3.88
C ASP A 17 2.22 -3.87 -5.02
N GLY A 18 2.71 -3.91 -6.24
CA GLY A 18 1.95 -4.16 -7.46
C GLY A 18 1.82 -2.94 -8.36
N THR A 19 2.14 -1.76 -7.82
CA THR A 19 2.10 -0.47 -8.50
C THR A 19 3.45 -0.06 -9.04
N LEU A 20 4.51 -0.09 -8.22
CA LEU A 20 5.87 0.27 -8.64
C LEU A 20 6.68 -0.93 -9.19
N TYR A 21 6.25 -2.14 -8.88
CA TYR A 21 6.87 -3.39 -9.33
C TYR A 21 5.85 -4.53 -9.42
N PRO A 22 6.12 -5.60 -10.20
CA PRO A 22 5.20 -6.73 -10.33
C PRO A 22 5.00 -7.52 -9.03
N LYS A 23 3.80 -7.51 -8.47
CA LYS A 23 3.45 -8.20 -7.22
C LYS A 23 3.78 -9.70 -7.24
N ARG A 24 3.71 -10.35 -8.42
CA ARG A 24 4.09 -11.75 -8.59
C ARG A 24 5.55 -12.05 -8.17
N MET A 25 6.45 -11.09 -8.34
CA MET A 25 7.86 -11.24 -7.93
C MET A 25 7.99 -11.31 -6.41
N LEU A 26 7.22 -10.51 -5.66
CA LEU A 26 7.18 -10.57 -4.21
C LEU A 26 6.47 -11.84 -3.75
N ASN A 27 5.30 -12.15 -4.31
CA ASN A 27 4.49 -13.30 -3.91
C ASN A 27 5.25 -14.64 -4.05
N SER A 28 5.97 -14.85 -5.15
CA SER A 28 6.76 -16.08 -5.35
C SER A 28 7.87 -16.24 -4.30
N ARG A 29 8.47 -15.13 -3.88
CA ARG A 29 9.51 -15.11 -2.84
C ARG A 29 8.91 -15.26 -1.43
N MET A 30 7.75 -14.67 -1.19
CA MET A 30 7.01 -14.81 0.05
C MET A 30 6.61 -16.27 0.31
N VAL A 31 6.09 -16.96 -0.71
CA VAL A 31 5.79 -18.40 -0.62
C VAL A 31 7.05 -19.18 -0.23
N ARG A 32 8.18 -18.88 -0.86
CA ARG A 32 9.46 -19.53 -0.57
C ARG A 32 9.99 -19.22 0.84
N SER A 33 9.79 -18.00 1.34
CA SER A 33 10.20 -17.57 2.68
C SER A 33 9.26 -18.03 3.78
N SER A 34 7.99 -18.31 3.45
CA SER A 34 6.97 -18.77 4.40
C SER A 34 6.94 -20.30 4.57
N PHE A 35 7.71 -21.04 3.78
CA PHE A 35 7.92 -22.46 4.00
C PHE A 35 8.93 -22.64 5.17
N PRO A 36 8.58 -23.28 6.27
CA PRO A 36 7.60 -24.33 6.54
C PRO A 36 6.32 -23.88 7.25
N SER A 37 5.94 -22.62 7.28
CA SER A 37 4.80 -22.09 8.06
C SER A 37 3.63 -21.62 7.17
N LEU A 38 3.18 -22.44 6.23
CA LEU A 38 2.02 -22.12 5.38
C LEU A 38 0.77 -21.79 6.22
N ARG A 39 0.56 -22.50 7.34
CA ARG A 39 -0.57 -22.24 8.26
C ARG A 39 -0.53 -20.80 8.82
N LEU A 40 0.65 -20.31 9.20
CA LEU A 40 0.82 -18.94 9.69
C LEU A 40 0.59 -17.93 8.57
N ALA A 41 1.06 -18.22 7.34
CA ALA A 41 0.83 -17.34 6.18
C ALA A 41 -0.67 -17.19 5.85
N MET A 42 -1.40 -18.31 5.87
CA MET A 42 -2.85 -18.30 5.67
C MET A 42 -3.58 -17.55 6.79
N ALA A 43 -3.18 -17.77 8.06
CA ALA A 43 -3.75 -17.08 9.21
C ALA A 43 -3.46 -15.57 9.17
N PHE A 44 -2.25 -15.16 8.78
CA PHE A 44 -1.87 -13.76 8.64
C PHE A 44 -2.66 -13.05 7.53
N ASN A 45 -2.76 -13.65 6.35
CA ASN A 45 -3.56 -13.08 5.25
C ASN A 45 -5.04 -12.96 5.62
N TRP A 46 -5.60 -13.99 6.26
CA TRP A 46 -6.96 -13.98 6.78
C TRP A 46 -7.13 -12.87 7.85
N ALA A 47 -6.21 -12.76 8.80
CA ALA A 47 -6.26 -11.74 9.84
C ALA A 47 -6.24 -10.32 9.26
N ARG A 48 -5.43 -10.04 8.25
CA ARG A 48 -5.43 -8.74 7.57
C ARG A 48 -6.75 -8.47 6.82
N ALA A 49 -7.37 -9.49 6.26
CA ALA A 49 -8.69 -9.34 5.65
C ALA A 49 -9.77 -9.06 6.71
N GLN A 50 -9.75 -9.77 7.86
CA GLN A 50 -10.66 -9.49 8.97
C GLN A 50 -10.40 -8.11 9.59
N TYR A 51 -9.13 -7.74 9.77
CA TYR A 51 -8.76 -6.41 10.26
C TYR A 51 -9.44 -5.30 9.45
N ARG A 52 -9.35 -5.36 8.11
CA ARG A 52 -10.01 -4.37 7.23
C ARG A 52 -11.53 -4.32 7.39
N ARG A 53 -12.17 -5.42 7.79
CA ARG A 53 -13.62 -5.46 8.01
C ARG A 53 -14.05 -4.80 9.32
N VAL A 54 -13.18 -4.88 10.34
CA VAL A 54 -13.54 -4.44 11.70
C VAL A 54 -12.87 -3.13 12.12
N GLN A 55 -11.81 -2.70 11.46
CA GLN A 55 -10.98 -1.57 11.87
C GLN A 55 -11.74 -0.26 12.10
N ASP A 56 -12.76 0.02 11.29
CA ASP A 56 -13.51 1.27 11.36
C ASP A 56 -14.61 1.25 12.47
N VAL A 57 -14.96 0.07 12.97
CA VAL A 57 -16.03 -0.14 13.96
C VAL A 57 -15.56 -0.79 15.26
N HIS A 58 -14.30 -1.23 15.35
CA HIS A 58 -13.78 -1.91 16.53
C HIS A 58 -13.61 -0.92 17.69
N PRO A 59 -14.33 -1.10 18.82
CA PRO A 59 -14.43 -0.09 19.87
C PRO A 59 -13.11 0.19 20.60
N ASN A 60 -12.22 -0.79 20.64
CA ASN A 60 -10.96 -0.73 21.39
C ASN A 60 -9.73 -0.64 20.47
N LEU A 61 -9.91 -0.32 19.20
CA LEU A 61 -8.77 -0.16 18.30
C LEU A 61 -8.02 1.14 18.63
N LYS A 62 -6.77 0.99 19.07
CA LYS A 62 -5.88 2.13 19.22
C LYS A 62 -5.39 2.59 17.85
N PRO A 63 -5.53 3.88 17.49
CA PRO A 63 -5.13 4.41 16.18
C PRO A 63 -3.60 4.58 16.10
N SER A 64 -2.88 3.46 16.14
CA SER A 64 -1.43 3.39 16.09
C SER A 64 -0.98 2.06 15.48
N ARG A 65 0.24 2.02 14.97
CA ARG A 65 0.85 0.79 14.47
C ARG A 65 0.88 -0.32 15.54
N GLU A 66 1.11 0.04 16.79
CA GLU A 66 1.11 -0.92 17.89
C GLU A 66 -0.29 -1.54 18.09
N GLY A 67 -1.35 -0.73 18.09
CA GLY A 67 -2.73 -1.20 18.18
C GLY A 67 -3.09 -2.12 17.01
N LEU A 68 -2.64 -1.80 15.79
CA LEU A 68 -2.78 -2.66 14.63
C LEU A 68 -2.09 -4.02 14.84
N LEU A 69 -0.84 -4.01 15.29
CA LEU A 69 -0.07 -5.24 15.51
C LEU A 69 -0.68 -6.10 16.65
N ASP A 70 -1.21 -5.48 17.69
CA ASP A 70 -1.90 -6.20 18.78
C ASP A 70 -3.14 -6.92 18.26
N LEU A 71 -4.08 -6.21 17.65
CA LEU A 71 -5.30 -6.81 17.11
C LEU A 71 -4.99 -7.87 16.03
N GLN A 72 -4.03 -7.60 15.14
CA GLN A 72 -3.57 -8.56 14.13
C GLN A 72 -3.03 -9.84 14.79
N SER A 73 -2.25 -9.71 15.86
CA SER A 73 -1.69 -10.86 16.58
C SER A 73 -2.77 -11.70 17.26
N ARG A 74 -3.78 -11.05 17.85
CA ARG A 74 -4.96 -11.72 18.43
C ARG A 74 -5.76 -12.48 17.39
N LEU A 75 -6.02 -11.86 16.23
CA LEU A 75 -6.70 -12.52 15.11
C LEU A 75 -5.93 -13.74 14.60
N VAL A 76 -4.60 -13.61 14.44
CA VAL A 76 -3.75 -14.74 14.01
C VAL A 76 -3.71 -15.83 15.06
N ALA A 77 -3.52 -15.51 16.34
CA ALA A 77 -3.50 -16.49 17.42
C ALA A 77 -4.83 -17.25 17.52
N GLY A 78 -5.96 -16.55 17.50
CA GLY A 78 -7.30 -17.16 17.50
C GLY A 78 -7.51 -18.07 16.28
N ARG A 79 -7.10 -17.65 15.08
CA ARG A 79 -7.19 -18.48 13.87
C ARG A 79 -6.34 -19.74 13.92
N LEU A 80 -5.25 -19.72 14.69
CA LEU A 80 -4.35 -20.86 14.89
C LEU A 80 -4.75 -21.74 16.11
N GLY A 81 -5.80 -21.36 16.84
CA GLY A 81 -6.21 -22.05 18.09
C GLY A 81 -5.22 -21.87 19.23
N ARG A 82 -4.45 -20.76 19.23
CA ARG A 82 -3.50 -20.44 20.31
C ARG A 82 -4.20 -19.69 21.44
N PRO A 83 -3.80 -19.88 22.71
CA PRO A 83 -4.27 -19.04 23.81
C PRO A 83 -4.00 -17.56 23.56
N LEU A 84 -4.89 -16.69 24.07
CA LEU A 84 -4.79 -15.23 23.90
C LEU A 84 -4.12 -14.54 25.09
N ASP A 85 -3.35 -15.29 25.88
CA ASP A 85 -2.51 -14.74 26.93
C ASP A 85 -1.31 -13.95 26.33
N GLU A 86 -0.72 -13.12 27.15
CA GLU A 86 0.33 -12.20 26.72
C GLU A 86 1.55 -12.91 26.13
N ILE A 87 1.94 -14.05 26.71
CA ILE A 87 3.11 -14.85 26.25
C ILE A 87 2.87 -15.39 24.85
N ASN A 88 1.70 -15.97 24.59
CA ASN A 88 1.35 -16.54 23.29
C ASN A 88 1.10 -15.44 22.24
N LEU A 89 0.55 -14.29 22.62
CA LEU A 89 0.42 -13.15 21.74
C LEU A 89 1.78 -12.59 21.34
N GLN A 90 2.72 -12.45 22.29
CA GLN A 90 4.09 -12.01 21.99
C GLN A 90 4.80 -13.00 21.04
N LYS A 91 4.72 -14.31 21.30
CA LYS A 91 5.27 -15.35 20.41
C LYS A 91 4.67 -15.31 19.00
N THR A 92 3.37 -14.99 18.91
CA THR A 92 2.70 -14.85 17.61
C THR A 92 3.17 -13.60 16.88
N ARG A 93 3.31 -12.46 17.57
CA ARG A 93 3.88 -11.21 17.04
C ARG A 93 5.29 -11.42 16.50
N ASP A 94 6.16 -12.06 17.27
CA ASP A 94 7.55 -12.37 16.88
C ASP A 94 7.61 -13.29 15.65
N SER A 95 6.66 -14.24 15.55
CA SER A 95 6.57 -15.13 14.40
C SER A 95 6.14 -14.37 13.14
N ILE A 96 5.18 -13.45 13.26
CA ILE A 96 4.74 -12.57 12.18
C ILE A 96 5.91 -11.67 11.74
N GLU A 97 6.58 -11.02 12.69
CA GLU A 97 7.72 -10.14 12.42
C GLU A 97 8.82 -10.87 11.64
N ARG A 98 9.24 -12.05 12.11
CA ARG A 98 10.31 -12.83 11.47
C ARG A 98 9.96 -13.35 10.10
N GLN A 99 8.71 -13.88 9.93
CA GLN A 99 8.34 -14.61 8.72
C GLN A 99 7.75 -13.71 7.63
N PHE A 100 7.21 -12.55 8.00
CA PHE A 100 6.64 -11.63 7.02
C PHE A 100 7.46 -10.35 6.92
N TYR A 101 7.49 -9.50 7.94
CA TYR A 101 8.11 -8.19 7.82
C TYR A 101 9.61 -8.28 7.50
N ARG A 102 10.41 -8.99 8.31
CA ARG A 102 11.85 -9.15 8.04
C ARG A 102 12.15 -10.01 6.82
N ALA A 103 11.36 -11.05 6.57
CA ALA A 103 11.56 -11.89 5.39
C ALA A 103 11.26 -11.13 4.10
N TRP A 104 10.23 -10.27 4.10
CA TRP A 104 9.92 -9.42 2.96
C TRP A 104 11.00 -8.38 2.71
N GLU A 105 11.49 -7.74 3.75
CA GLU A 105 12.60 -6.81 3.65
C GLU A 105 13.82 -7.44 2.98
N ARG A 106 14.19 -8.65 3.38
CA ARG A 106 15.29 -9.41 2.74
C ARG A 106 14.97 -9.78 1.29
N SER A 107 13.75 -10.22 1.03
CA SER A 107 13.30 -10.65 -0.30
C SER A 107 13.21 -9.49 -1.28
N PHE A 108 13.08 -8.26 -0.78
CA PHE A 108 12.92 -7.06 -1.59
C PHE A 108 14.21 -6.64 -2.32
N ARG A 109 15.39 -7.01 -1.82
CA ARG A 109 16.71 -6.57 -2.30
C ARG A 109 16.98 -6.76 -3.81
N SER A 110 16.24 -7.63 -4.49
CA SER A 110 16.42 -7.92 -5.92
C SER A 110 15.13 -7.78 -6.73
N ILE A 111 14.17 -7.01 -6.22
CA ILE A 111 12.95 -6.68 -6.96
C ILE A 111 13.29 -5.62 -8.00
N LYS A 112 12.79 -5.84 -9.22
CA LYS A 112 12.91 -4.88 -10.32
C LYS A 112 11.63 -4.07 -10.44
N ALA A 113 11.78 -2.77 -10.57
CA ALA A 113 10.70 -1.85 -10.88
C ALA A 113 10.03 -2.19 -12.23
N TYR A 114 8.82 -1.70 -12.43
CA TYR A 114 8.22 -1.71 -13.76
C TYR A 114 9.01 -0.82 -14.72
N GLU A 115 9.07 -1.24 -15.97
CA GLU A 115 9.66 -0.46 -17.05
C GLU A 115 8.91 0.88 -17.24
N GLY A 116 9.65 1.96 -17.39
CA GLY A 116 9.11 3.32 -17.55
C GLY A 116 8.66 3.98 -16.24
N MET A 117 8.73 3.27 -15.09
CA MET A 117 8.28 3.83 -13.81
C MET A 117 9.18 4.99 -13.36
N LYS A 118 10.48 4.79 -13.34
CA LYS A 118 11.43 5.82 -12.89
C LYS A 118 11.43 7.05 -13.81
N GLU A 119 11.34 6.82 -15.10
CA GLU A 119 11.24 7.85 -16.14
C GLU A 119 9.98 8.70 -15.94
N ALA A 120 8.82 8.05 -15.72
CA ALA A 120 7.56 8.75 -15.45
C ALA A 120 7.62 9.58 -14.17
N LEU A 121 8.21 9.06 -13.07
CA LEU A 121 8.38 9.82 -11.84
C LEU A 121 9.34 11.01 -12.03
N THR A 122 10.41 10.83 -12.79
CA THR A 122 11.34 11.91 -13.10
C THR A 122 10.64 13.02 -13.87
N GLU A 123 9.80 12.65 -14.84
CA GLU A 123 9.02 13.62 -15.63
C GLU A 123 7.96 14.32 -14.74
N ALA A 124 7.26 13.58 -13.88
CA ALA A 124 6.34 14.17 -12.92
C ALA A 124 7.02 15.21 -12.01
N LYS A 125 8.26 14.95 -11.57
CA LYS A 125 9.07 15.93 -10.82
C LYS A 125 9.41 17.16 -11.65
N ARG A 126 9.71 17.01 -12.93
CA ARG A 126 9.98 18.14 -13.85
C ARG A 126 8.76 19.05 -14.00
N HIS A 127 7.57 18.47 -13.96
CA HIS A 127 6.31 19.20 -13.94
C HIS A 127 5.97 19.82 -12.56
N GLY A 128 6.86 19.72 -11.58
CA GLY A 128 6.71 20.33 -10.26
C GLY A 128 5.80 19.56 -9.31
N LEU A 129 5.49 18.30 -9.62
CA LEU A 129 4.67 17.48 -8.72
C LEU A 129 5.46 17.04 -7.48
N VAL A 130 4.77 17.03 -6.35
CA VAL A 130 5.20 16.31 -5.15
C VAL A 130 4.92 14.82 -5.36
N ILE A 131 5.93 13.98 -5.16
CA ILE A 131 5.78 12.52 -5.22
C ILE A 131 5.64 11.99 -3.81
N ALA A 132 4.49 11.37 -3.54
CA ALA A 132 4.21 10.72 -2.27
C ALA A 132 4.05 9.21 -2.44
N VAL A 133 4.36 8.46 -1.39
CA VAL A 133 4.16 7.01 -1.34
C VAL A 133 3.33 6.65 -0.11
N PHE A 134 2.32 5.79 -0.31
CA PHE A 134 1.44 5.30 0.75
C PHE A 134 1.15 3.80 0.61
N SER A 135 1.86 2.98 1.37
CA SER A 135 1.78 1.52 1.32
C SER A 135 1.04 0.92 2.50
N ASP A 136 0.40 -0.25 2.31
CA ASP A 136 -0.20 -1.04 3.39
C ASP A 136 0.83 -1.77 4.28
N PHE A 137 2.11 -1.74 3.90
CA PHE A 137 3.21 -2.34 4.65
C PHE A 137 4.33 -1.34 4.88
N PRO A 138 5.17 -1.53 5.91
CA PRO A 138 6.34 -0.69 6.13
C PRO A 138 7.20 -0.55 4.87
N LEU A 139 7.74 0.63 4.70
CA LEU A 139 8.51 0.98 3.50
C LEU A 139 9.90 0.35 3.52
N ALA A 140 10.51 0.25 4.71
CA ALA A 140 11.87 -0.26 4.88
C ALA A 140 12.82 0.33 3.82
N ARG A 141 13.57 -0.54 3.12
CA ARG A 141 14.48 -0.12 2.04
C ARG A 141 13.85 -0.21 0.64
N LYS A 142 12.52 -0.23 0.53
CA LYS A 142 11.85 -0.42 -0.76
C LYS A 142 12.19 0.68 -1.76
N LEU A 143 12.16 1.94 -1.35
CA LEU A 143 12.43 3.09 -2.22
C LEU A 143 13.88 3.08 -2.71
N GLU A 144 14.83 2.75 -1.82
CA GLU A 144 16.25 2.60 -2.16
C GLU A 144 16.45 1.48 -3.18
N THR A 145 15.85 0.31 -2.95
CA THR A 145 15.97 -0.85 -3.86
C THR A 145 15.36 -0.57 -5.24
N LEU A 146 14.27 0.22 -5.29
CA LEU A 146 13.64 0.62 -6.55
C LEU A 146 14.39 1.78 -7.24
N GLY A 147 15.39 2.38 -6.57
CA GLY A 147 16.21 3.49 -7.08
C GLY A 147 15.43 4.78 -7.26
N ILE A 148 14.48 5.06 -6.34
CA ILE A 148 13.60 6.23 -6.38
C ILE A 148 13.59 7.04 -5.09
N SER A 149 14.50 6.77 -4.14
CA SER A 149 14.54 7.50 -2.86
C SER A 149 14.69 9.00 -3.03
N ASP A 150 15.42 9.43 -4.02
CA ASP A 150 15.68 10.83 -4.39
C ASP A 150 14.51 11.50 -5.14
N LEU A 151 13.57 10.73 -5.63
CA LEU A 151 12.37 11.24 -6.32
C LEU A 151 11.17 11.39 -5.38
N VAL A 152 11.15 10.67 -4.25
CA VAL A 152 10.01 10.63 -3.32
C VAL A 152 10.18 11.67 -2.23
N ASP A 153 9.23 12.59 -2.12
CA ASP A 153 9.24 13.68 -1.13
C ASP A 153 8.59 13.26 0.19
N ILE A 154 7.52 12.43 0.14
CA ILE A 154 6.73 12.02 1.30
C ILE A 154 6.50 10.52 1.23
N ALA A 155 6.77 9.81 2.32
CA ALA A 155 6.67 8.36 2.33
C ALA A 155 6.12 7.85 3.67
N HIS A 156 4.94 7.22 3.64
CA HIS A 156 4.27 6.67 4.80
C HIS A 156 3.69 5.29 4.55
N SER A 157 3.57 4.51 5.62
CA SER A 157 2.76 3.30 5.66
C SER A 157 1.41 3.57 6.31
N SER A 158 0.34 2.98 5.79
CA SER A 158 -0.98 3.06 6.42
C SER A 158 -1.00 2.43 7.82
N GLU A 159 -0.11 1.45 8.08
CA GLU A 159 0.06 0.87 9.43
C GLU A 159 0.43 1.90 10.50
N GLU A 160 1.09 3.01 10.13
CA GLU A 160 1.44 4.09 11.07
C GLU A 160 0.19 4.74 11.69
N SER A 161 -0.89 4.83 10.92
CA SER A 161 -2.19 5.33 11.42
C SER A 161 -2.94 4.34 12.32
N GLY A 162 -2.53 3.07 12.31
CA GLY A 162 -3.31 1.96 12.89
C GLY A 162 -4.44 1.46 11.98
N TYR A 163 -4.57 1.99 10.76
CA TYR A 163 -5.60 1.58 9.80
C TYR A 163 -4.98 1.16 8.48
N LEU A 164 -5.65 0.24 7.78
CA LEU A 164 -5.23 -0.23 6.47
C LEU A 164 -6.14 0.34 5.39
N LYS A 165 -5.62 0.56 4.19
CA LYS A 165 -6.45 0.87 3.04
C LYS A 165 -7.53 -0.22 2.85
N PRO A 166 -8.78 0.10 2.55
CA PRO A 166 -9.32 1.38 2.12
C PRO A 166 -10.02 2.21 3.20
N SER A 167 -9.66 2.08 4.49
CA SER A 167 -10.26 2.88 5.58
C SER A 167 -10.11 4.38 5.30
N SER A 168 -11.19 5.14 5.51
CA SER A 168 -11.14 6.61 5.42
C SER A 168 -10.14 7.22 6.40
N ARG A 169 -9.98 6.60 7.57
CA ARG A 169 -9.00 7.03 8.59
C ARG A 169 -7.56 6.89 8.12
N ALA A 170 -7.25 5.84 7.33
CA ALA A 170 -5.93 5.71 6.72
C ALA A 170 -5.67 6.83 5.69
N PHE A 171 -6.68 7.17 4.88
CA PHE A 171 -6.55 8.25 3.91
C PHE A 171 -6.55 9.65 4.56
N SER A 172 -7.29 9.87 5.66
CA SER A 172 -7.20 11.12 6.44
C SER A 172 -5.79 11.31 7.00
N PHE A 173 -5.20 10.25 7.57
CA PHE A 173 -3.80 10.27 8.02
C PHE A 173 -2.81 10.66 6.90
N LEU A 174 -3.02 10.19 5.68
CA LEU A 174 -2.22 10.57 4.52
C LEU A 174 -2.42 12.05 4.18
N LEU A 175 -3.67 12.51 4.07
CA LEU A 175 -4.00 13.90 3.70
C LEU A 175 -3.45 14.93 4.66
N GLU A 176 -3.47 14.64 5.98
CA GLU A 176 -2.83 15.48 6.99
C GLU A 176 -1.34 15.71 6.72
N ARG A 177 -0.65 14.71 6.16
CA ARG A 177 0.79 14.76 5.85
C ARG A 177 1.11 15.35 4.50
N LEU A 178 0.19 15.23 3.55
CA LEU A 178 0.31 15.88 2.24
C LEU A 178 0.07 17.37 2.33
N ALA A 179 -0.69 17.85 3.32
CA ALA A 179 -1.04 19.24 3.56
C ALA A 179 -1.56 19.98 2.31
N VAL A 180 -2.32 19.27 1.47
CA VAL A 180 -3.00 19.83 0.28
C VAL A 180 -4.46 19.38 0.24
N PRO A 181 -5.35 20.11 -0.43
CA PRO A 181 -6.72 19.67 -0.66
C PRO A 181 -6.76 18.31 -1.36
N PRO A 182 -7.69 17.40 -0.98
CA PRO A 182 -7.81 16.08 -1.61
C PRO A 182 -7.94 16.14 -3.14
N ALA A 183 -8.66 17.11 -3.67
CA ALA A 183 -8.84 17.33 -5.11
C ALA A 183 -7.54 17.69 -5.87
N GLN A 184 -6.43 17.95 -5.16
CA GLN A 184 -5.11 18.17 -5.76
C GLN A 184 -4.21 16.94 -5.72
N VAL A 185 -4.76 15.78 -5.31
CA VAL A 185 -4.02 14.52 -5.20
C VAL A 185 -4.53 13.52 -6.23
N LEU A 186 -3.64 12.96 -7.03
CA LEU A 186 -3.90 11.75 -7.81
C LEU A 186 -3.29 10.57 -7.08
N PHE A 187 -4.13 9.64 -6.62
CA PHE A 187 -3.69 8.40 -5.99
C PHE A 187 -3.64 7.27 -7.01
N MET A 188 -2.48 6.67 -7.22
CA MET A 188 -2.29 5.56 -8.16
C MET A 188 -1.99 4.26 -7.43
N GLY A 189 -2.74 3.20 -7.75
CA GLY A 189 -2.55 1.86 -7.16
C GLY A 189 -3.00 0.71 -8.04
N ASP A 190 -2.63 -0.52 -7.66
CA ASP A 190 -2.99 -1.77 -8.38
C ASP A 190 -4.31 -2.39 -7.92
N SER A 191 -4.84 -1.92 -6.81
CA SER A 191 -6.03 -2.50 -6.19
C SER A 191 -7.23 -1.55 -6.29
N TYR A 192 -8.19 -1.89 -7.15
CA TYR A 192 -9.40 -1.09 -7.28
C TYR A 192 -10.09 -0.82 -5.93
N SER A 193 -10.30 -1.87 -5.12
CA SER A 193 -11.03 -1.75 -3.85
C SER A 193 -10.25 -1.04 -2.74
N LYS A 194 -8.92 -1.15 -2.70
CA LYS A 194 -8.12 -0.52 -1.63
C LYS A 194 -7.68 0.87 -2.01
N ASP A 195 -7.22 1.04 -3.25
CA ASP A 195 -6.58 2.25 -3.71
C ASP A 195 -7.59 3.21 -4.34
N CYS A 196 -8.27 2.79 -5.41
CA CYS A 196 -9.19 3.69 -6.12
C CYS A 196 -10.42 4.04 -5.28
N GLN A 197 -11.13 3.05 -4.74
CA GLN A 197 -12.30 3.32 -3.90
C GLN A 197 -11.95 4.05 -2.61
N GLY A 198 -10.78 3.75 -2.03
CA GLY A 198 -10.29 4.45 -0.83
C GLY A 198 -9.99 5.91 -1.12
N ALA A 199 -9.22 6.20 -2.17
CA ALA A 199 -8.88 7.54 -2.62
C ALA A 199 -10.14 8.36 -3.00
N LYS A 200 -11.06 7.75 -3.76
CA LYS A 200 -12.29 8.42 -4.18
C LYS A 200 -13.16 8.83 -3.00
N ARG A 201 -13.34 7.95 -2.00
CA ARG A 201 -14.05 8.30 -0.76
C ARG A 201 -13.37 9.41 0.05
N ALA A 202 -12.06 9.56 -0.09
CA ALA A 202 -11.30 10.64 0.53
C ALA A 202 -11.30 11.95 -0.29
N GLY A 203 -12.00 11.99 -1.43
CA GLY A 203 -12.11 13.16 -2.31
C GLY A 203 -10.91 13.36 -3.24
N MET A 204 -10.05 12.36 -3.37
CA MET A 204 -8.90 12.39 -4.29
C MET A 204 -9.31 11.90 -5.69
N TYR A 205 -8.52 12.27 -6.69
CA TYR A 205 -8.51 11.55 -7.97
C TYR A 205 -7.82 10.21 -7.82
N SER A 206 -8.23 9.23 -8.64
CA SER A 206 -7.70 7.88 -8.58
C SER A 206 -7.27 7.35 -9.94
N CYS A 207 -6.13 6.66 -9.98
CA CYS A 207 -5.61 5.98 -11.15
C CYS A 207 -5.41 4.48 -10.83
N LEU A 208 -6.06 3.61 -11.59
CA LEU A 208 -5.86 2.18 -11.50
C LEU A 208 -4.80 1.73 -12.50
N ILE A 209 -3.69 1.16 -12.03
CA ILE A 209 -2.74 0.48 -12.90
C ILE A 209 -3.03 -1.01 -12.96
N THR A 210 -3.46 -1.52 -14.12
CA THR A 210 -3.81 -2.93 -14.27
C THR A 210 -3.74 -3.38 -15.73
N ALA A 211 -3.13 -4.55 -15.96
CA ALA A 211 -3.18 -5.21 -17.26
C ALA A 211 -4.55 -5.86 -17.56
N LYS A 212 -5.40 -6.03 -16.53
CA LYS A 212 -6.74 -6.61 -16.67
C LYS A 212 -7.75 -5.51 -16.94
N ARG A 213 -8.14 -5.34 -18.17
CA ARG A 213 -9.23 -4.43 -18.53
C ARG A 213 -10.58 -5.09 -18.23
N LYS A 214 -11.27 -4.58 -17.22
CA LYS A 214 -12.72 -4.82 -17.03
C LYS A 214 -13.49 -3.74 -17.79
N PRO A 215 -14.76 -3.99 -18.12
CA PRO A 215 -15.55 -3.02 -18.88
C PRO A 215 -15.70 -1.66 -18.18
N VAL A 216 -15.75 -1.65 -16.83
CA VAL A 216 -15.98 -0.43 -16.04
C VAL A 216 -15.29 -0.51 -14.67
N TYR A 217 -14.67 0.61 -14.28
CA TYR A 217 -14.15 0.89 -12.95
C TYR A 217 -14.67 2.26 -12.50
N PRO A 218 -15.91 2.34 -11.95
CA PRO A 218 -16.61 3.62 -11.75
C PRO A 218 -15.90 4.59 -10.79
N ASP A 219 -15.08 4.08 -9.87
CA ASP A 219 -14.33 4.91 -8.92
C ASP A 219 -12.90 5.22 -9.38
N ALA A 220 -12.51 4.82 -10.59
CA ALA A 220 -11.21 5.15 -11.17
C ALA A 220 -11.38 6.27 -12.20
N ASP A 221 -10.77 7.42 -11.96
CA ASP A 221 -10.76 8.54 -12.91
C ASP A 221 -9.88 8.23 -14.13
N LEU A 222 -8.82 7.41 -13.89
CA LEU A 222 -7.92 6.91 -14.92
C LEU A 222 -7.71 5.40 -14.75
N VAL A 223 -7.57 4.69 -15.88
CA VAL A 223 -7.18 3.27 -15.90
C VAL A 223 -6.08 3.09 -16.92
N VAL A 224 -4.91 2.64 -16.46
CA VAL A 224 -3.73 2.46 -17.30
C VAL A 224 -3.18 1.03 -17.19
N GLY A 225 -2.66 0.49 -18.29
CA GLY A 225 -2.06 -0.85 -18.34
C GLY A 225 -0.58 -0.86 -18.01
N SER A 226 0.08 0.29 -18.05
CA SER A 226 1.53 0.40 -17.83
C SER A 226 1.94 1.81 -17.42
N TRP A 227 3.18 1.95 -16.93
CA TRP A 227 3.78 3.24 -16.63
C TRP A 227 4.03 4.09 -17.88
N LYS A 228 4.29 3.45 -19.04
CA LYS A 228 4.41 4.15 -20.32
C LYS A 228 3.08 4.78 -20.75
N GLU A 229 1.98 4.03 -20.60
CA GLU A 229 0.65 4.56 -20.88
C GLU A 229 0.29 5.70 -19.89
N PHE A 230 0.60 5.54 -18.60
CA PHE A 230 0.44 6.59 -17.61
C PHE A 230 1.17 7.87 -18.03
N ALA A 231 2.45 7.79 -18.36
CA ALA A 231 3.23 8.95 -18.77
C ALA A 231 2.63 9.64 -20.00
N SER A 232 2.18 8.89 -21.00
CA SER A 232 1.60 9.46 -22.22
C SER A 232 0.24 10.11 -22.05
N LEU A 233 -0.55 9.70 -21.06
CA LEU A 233 -1.92 10.21 -20.83
C LEU A 233 -1.96 11.34 -19.80
N VAL A 234 -0.98 11.39 -18.88
CA VAL A 234 -1.09 12.13 -17.65
C VAL A 234 -0.04 13.24 -17.55
N LEU A 235 1.15 13.00 -18.06
CA LEU A 235 2.27 13.93 -18.12
C LEU A 235 2.37 14.64 -19.47
#